data_16e5d2c15f903dab349f16bcdbce1de1
#
_entry.id   16e5d2c15f903dab349f16bcdbce1de1
#
_cell.length_a   1.000
_cell.length_b   1.000
_cell.length_c   1.000
_cell.angle_alpha   90.00
_cell.angle_beta   90.00
_cell.angle_gamma   90.00
#
_symmetry.space_group_name_H-M   'P 1'
#
loop_
_entity.id
_entity.type
_entity.pdbx_description
1 polymer ?
#
loop_
_entity_poly.entity_id
_entity_poly.type
_entity_poly.pdbx_seq_one_letter_code
_entity_poly.pdbx_strand_id
1 'polypeptide(L)'
;MPYELYYWDGIQGRGEFIRLALEEAGAAYVDITRETGSGRGTSAMMRILKGADTSDTPFAPPFLKDGELLVSHVANILFYLGPKLGLVPENEGLRYAANGLQLTVTDFVCEVHDTHHPIATELYYEDQKEAAKARSTSFIEHRIPKYLGYFERNLANNPDGDRHSVGNGLSYVDLSLFQVIEGLRYAFPRATQLFARQYPLLVALHDRIRDRPNIARYLASPRRIPFNESGIFRHYPELDQDAA
;
A
#
# COMPACT_ATOMS: atom_id res chain seq x y z
N MET A 1 -18.88 -1.98 -16.30
CA MET A 1 -18.87 -3.10 -15.33
C MET A 1 -18.04 -2.65 -14.12
N PRO A 2 -18.26 -3.17 -12.91
CA PRO A 2 -17.39 -2.89 -11.79
C PRO A 2 -15.98 -3.48 -12.04
N TYR A 3 -14.96 -2.87 -11.45
CA TYR A 3 -13.64 -3.47 -11.40
C TYR A 3 -13.67 -4.74 -10.56
N GLU A 4 -12.85 -5.73 -10.89
CA GLU A 4 -12.67 -6.94 -10.09
C GLU A 4 -11.27 -6.95 -9.50
N LEU A 5 -11.16 -6.84 -8.17
CA LEU A 5 -9.89 -6.91 -7.46
C LEU A 5 -9.67 -8.32 -6.93
N TYR A 6 -8.47 -8.84 -7.20
CA TYR A 6 -8.02 -10.15 -6.72
C TYR A 6 -6.83 -9.96 -5.78
N TYR A 7 -7.04 -10.23 -4.51
CA TYR A 7 -6.00 -10.21 -3.48
C TYR A 7 -6.37 -11.19 -2.36
N TRP A 8 -5.41 -11.57 -1.53
CA TRP A 8 -5.65 -12.49 -0.42
C TRP A 8 -6.76 -11.99 0.50
N ASP A 9 -7.67 -12.89 0.85
CA ASP A 9 -8.72 -12.64 1.83
C ASP A 9 -8.14 -12.49 3.24
N GLY A 10 -8.76 -11.66 4.06
CA GLY A 10 -8.39 -11.49 5.47
C GLY A 10 -7.18 -10.60 5.76
N ILE A 11 -6.48 -10.08 4.74
CA ILE A 11 -5.35 -9.17 4.92
C ILE A 11 -5.46 -7.90 4.06
N GLN A 12 -4.93 -6.80 4.59
CA GLN A 12 -4.82 -5.56 3.81
C GLN A 12 -3.77 -5.72 2.70
N GLY A 13 -2.54 -5.98 3.08
CA GLY A 13 -1.40 -6.20 2.22
C GLY A 13 -1.27 -5.19 1.09
N ARG A 14 -0.76 -5.64 -0.06
CA ARG A 14 -0.65 -4.80 -1.27
C ARG A 14 -2.00 -4.48 -1.91
N GLY A 15 -3.05 -5.25 -1.63
CA GLY A 15 -4.41 -4.98 -2.12
C GLY A 15 -5.00 -3.70 -1.57
N GLU A 16 -4.59 -3.28 -0.37
CA GLU A 16 -5.15 -2.10 0.30
C GLU A 16 -4.83 -0.79 -0.43
N PHE A 17 -3.67 -0.69 -1.05
CA PHE A 17 -3.32 0.48 -1.86
C PHE A 17 -4.31 0.70 -3.01
N ILE A 18 -4.79 -0.39 -3.60
CA ILE A 18 -5.79 -0.37 -4.68
C ILE A 18 -7.18 -0.07 -4.13
N ARG A 19 -7.56 -0.71 -2.99
CA ARG A 19 -8.85 -0.44 -2.32
C ARG A 19 -8.99 1.04 -1.99
N LEU A 20 -7.97 1.65 -1.40
CA LEU A 20 -7.98 3.08 -1.08
C LEU A 20 -8.21 3.97 -2.31
N ALA A 21 -7.59 3.65 -3.44
CA ALA A 21 -7.80 4.40 -4.69
C ALA A 21 -9.24 4.24 -5.21
N LEU A 22 -9.77 3.02 -5.22
CA LEU A 22 -11.13 2.75 -5.67
C LEU A 22 -12.17 3.39 -4.74
N GLU A 23 -11.98 3.27 -3.43
CA GLU A 23 -12.87 3.85 -2.41
C GLU A 23 -12.86 5.38 -2.45
N GLU A 24 -11.69 6.01 -2.56
CA GLU A 24 -11.58 7.46 -2.67
C GLU A 24 -12.32 8.00 -3.88
N ALA A 25 -12.17 7.32 -5.03
CA ALA A 25 -12.84 7.72 -6.26
C ALA A 25 -14.34 7.36 -6.27
N GLY A 26 -14.85 6.62 -5.29
CA GLY A 26 -16.21 6.09 -5.31
C GLY A 26 -16.45 5.11 -6.47
N ALA A 27 -15.40 4.46 -6.96
CA ALA A 27 -15.48 3.54 -8.07
C ALA A 27 -16.16 2.23 -7.68
N ALA A 28 -17.03 1.73 -8.53
CA ALA A 28 -17.67 0.42 -8.30
C ALA A 28 -16.64 -0.71 -8.50
N TYR A 29 -16.44 -1.52 -7.48
CA TYR A 29 -15.57 -2.69 -7.57
C TYR A 29 -16.08 -3.86 -6.72
N VAL A 30 -15.57 -5.04 -7.03
CA VAL A 30 -15.81 -6.27 -6.27
C VAL A 30 -14.46 -6.83 -5.84
N ASP A 31 -14.28 -7.08 -4.56
CA ASP A 31 -13.13 -7.77 -3.99
C ASP A 31 -13.39 -9.29 -4.08
N ILE A 32 -12.96 -9.89 -5.18
CA ILE A 32 -13.42 -11.23 -5.62
C ILE A 32 -13.14 -12.32 -4.58
N THR A 33 -11.99 -12.25 -3.92
CA THR A 33 -11.60 -13.28 -2.95
C THR A 33 -12.40 -13.23 -1.65
N ARG A 34 -13.05 -12.10 -1.37
CA ARG A 34 -13.93 -11.92 -0.20
C ARG A 34 -15.39 -12.27 -0.48
N GLU A 35 -15.70 -12.58 -1.71
CA GLU A 35 -17.05 -12.99 -2.11
C GLU A 35 -17.19 -14.52 -2.12
N THR A 36 -18.42 -14.99 -2.04
CA THR A 36 -18.78 -16.41 -2.14
C THR A 36 -19.56 -16.70 -3.43
N GLY A 37 -19.50 -17.93 -3.90
CA GLY A 37 -20.25 -18.38 -5.08
C GLY A 37 -19.37 -18.74 -6.28
N SER A 38 -20.00 -19.07 -7.40
CA SER A 38 -19.32 -19.44 -8.62
C SER A 38 -18.46 -18.30 -9.16
N GLY A 39 -17.20 -18.55 -9.49
CA GLY A 39 -16.27 -17.54 -10.00
C GLY A 39 -15.79 -16.55 -8.93
N ARG A 40 -15.96 -16.84 -7.66
CA ARG A 40 -15.59 -16.01 -6.51
C ARG A 40 -14.64 -16.76 -5.58
N GLY A 41 -14.17 -16.05 -4.55
CA GLY A 41 -13.27 -16.59 -3.53
C GLY A 41 -11.83 -16.75 -4.00
N THR A 42 -10.99 -17.26 -3.11
CA THR A 42 -9.57 -17.53 -3.38
C THR A 42 -9.36 -18.52 -4.53
N SER A 43 -10.30 -19.45 -4.74
CA SER A 43 -10.23 -20.41 -5.84
C SER A 43 -10.28 -19.72 -7.22
N ALA A 44 -11.06 -18.66 -7.38
CA ALA A 44 -11.12 -17.89 -8.62
C ALA A 44 -9.76 -17.18 -8.90
N MET A 45 -9.17 -16.58 -7.88
CA MET A 45 -7.83 -15.99 -7.97
C MET A 45 -6.78 -17.04 -8.37
N MET A 46 -6.78 -18.19 -7.70
CA MET A 46 -5.81 -19.26 -7.94
C MET A 46 -5.91 -19.88 -9.34
N ARG A 47 -7.09 -19.91 -9.94
CA ARG A 47 -7.27 -20.34 -11.34
C ARG A 47 -6.52 -19.43 -12.30
N ILE A 48 -6.67 -18.11 -12.15
CA ILE A 48 -5.97 -17.11 -12.98
C ILE A 48 -4.45 -17.21 -12.78
N LEU A 49 -3.98 -17.32 -11.55
CA LEU A 49 -2.55 -17.49 -11.24
C LEU A 49 -1.94 -18.76 -11.83
N LYS A 50 -2.75 -19.78 -12.10
CA LYS A 50 -2.32 -21.02 -12.77
C LYS A 50 -2.44 -20.94 -14.31
N GLY A 51 -2.74 -19.76 -14.85
CA GLY A 51 -2.85 -19.54 -16.29
C GLY A 51 -4.19 -19.97 -16.91
N ALA A 52 -5.22 -20.23 -16.08
CA ALA A 52 -6.54 -20.48 -16.60
C ALA A 52 -7.24 -19.16 -16.96
N ASP A 53 -7.93 -19.15 -18.09
CA ASP A 53 -8.79 -18.04 -18.52
C ASP A 53 -8.03 -16.69 -18.76
N THR A 54 -6.72 -16.75 -19.06
CA THR A 54 -5.91 -15.55 -19.37
C THR A 54 -4.69 -15.91 -20.23
N SER A 55 -4.32 -15.00 -21.14
CA SER A 55 -3.05 -15.04 -21.87
C SER A 55 -1.90 -14.42 -21.06
N ASP A 56 -2.24 -13.51 -20.11
CA ASP A 56 -1.29 -12.73 -19.31
C ASP A 56 -1.35 -13.15 -17.85
N THR A 57 -0.68 -14.27 -17.53
CA THR A 57 -0.70 -14.83 -16.18
C THR A 57 0.04 -13.90 -15.19
N PRO A 58 -0.61 -13.38 -14.14
CA PRO A 58 0.06 -12.61 -13.12
C PRO A 58 1.06 -13.46 -12.32
N PHE A 59 2.20 -12.88 -11.96
CA PHE A 59 3.16 -13.56 -11.09
C PHE A 59 2.59 -13.82 -9.68
N ALA A 60 1.89 -12.82 -9.13
CA ALA A 60 1.29 -12.86 -7.80
C ALA A 60 0.17 -11.82 -7.69
N PRO A 61 -0.74 -11.93 -6.71
CA PRO A 61 -1.70 -10.87 -6.41
C PRO A 61 -0.99 -9.67 -5.75
N PRO A 62 -1.51 -8.43 -5.90
CA PRO A 62 -2.79 -8.10 -6.50
C PRO A 62 -2.78 -8.08 -8.02
N PHE A 63 -3.94 -8.41 -8.60
CA PHE A 63 -4.27 -8.06 -9.97
C PHE A 63 -5.72 -7.59 -10.06
N LEU A 64 -6.01 -6.82 -11.09
CA LEU A 64 -7.30 -6.17 -11.32
C LEU A 64 -7.81 -6.55 -12.71
N LYS A 65 -9.10 -6.83 -12.84
CA LYS A 65 -9.76 -6.92 -14.13
C LYS A 65 -10.65 -5.70 -14.36
N ASP A 66 -10.59 -5.16 -15.58
CA ASP A 66 -11.50 -4.15 -16.11
C ASP A 66 -12.07 -4.70 -17.43
N GLY A 67 -13.20 -5.38 -17.34
CA GLY A 67 -13.71 -6.21 -18.43
C GLY A 67 -12.75 -7.36 -18.77
N GLU A 68 -12.27 -7.41 -20.03
CA GLU A 68 -11.31 -8.42 -20.48
C GLU A 68 -9.85 -8.06 -20.16
N LEU A 69 -9.57 -6.79 -19.82
CA LEU A 69 -8.22 -6.36 -19.51
C LEU A 69 -7.82 -6.82 -18.10
N LEU A 70 -6.69 -7.51 -18.01
CA LEU A 70 -6.06 -7.87 -16.75
C LEU A 70 -4.81 -7.03 -16.53
N VAL A 71 -4.74 -6.36 -15.38
CA VAL A 71 -3.60 -5.52 -14.97
C VAL A 71 -3.04 -6.08 -13.67
N SER A 72 -1.78 -6.43 -13.64
CA SER A 72 -1.10 -6.99 -12.47
C SER A 72 -0.09 -6.00 -11.88
N HIS A 73 0.34 -6.27 -10.64
CA HIS A 73 1.26 -5.48 -9.85
C HIS A 73 0.70 -4.15 -9.34
N VAL A 74 0.80 -3.90 -8.03
CA VAL A 74 0.18 -2.75 -7.35
C VAL A 74 0.51 -1.40 -7.99
N ALA A 75 1.78 -1.12 -8.30
CA ALA A 75 2.17 0.14 -8.91
C ALA A 75 1.60 0.31 -10.33
N ASN A 76 1.59 -0.78 -11.12
CA ASN A 76 1.03 -0.77 -12.46
C ASN A 76 -0.50 -0.60 -12.45
N ILE A 77 -1.18 -1.25 -11.50
CA ILE A 77 -2.64 -1.07 -11.32
C ILE A 77 -2.97 0.38 -10.96
N LEU A 78 -2.22 0.99 -10.05
CA LEU A 78 -2.41 2.38 -9.67
C LEU A 78 -2.08 3.35 -10.80
N PHE A 79 -1.03 3.08 -11.59
CA PHE A 79 -0.71 3.84 -12.79
C PHE A 79 -1.81 3.76 -13.85
N TYR A 80 -2.44 2.59 -14.01
CA TYR A 80 -3.59 2.39 -14.88
C TYR A 80 -4.85 3.10 -14.38
N LEU A 81 -5.16 2.97 -13.09
CA LEU A 81 -6.37 3.56 -12.48
C LEU A 81 -6.26 5.08 -12.31
N GLY A 82 -5.06 5.61 -12.05
CA GLY A 82 -4.86 7.02 -11.73
C GLY A 82 -5.56 7.98 -12.68
N PRO A 83 -5.30 7.94 -13.99
CA PRO A 83 -5.96 8.84 -14.94
C PRO A 83 -7.46 8.54 -15.12
N LYS A 84 -7.88 7.29 -14.98
CA LYS A 84 -9.30 6.91 -15.09
C LYS A 84 -10.15 7.41 -13.92
N LEU A 85 -9.54 7.53 -12.75
CA LEU A 85 -10.21 7.90 -11.51
C LEU A 85 -9.93 9.35 -11.08
N GLY A 86 -9.17 10.12 -11.87
CA GLY A 86 -8.77 11.48 -11.51
C GLY A 86 -7.81 11.53 -10.32
N LEU A 87 -7.04 10.47 -10.10
CA LEU A 87 -6.09 10.33 -8.99
C LEU A 87 -4.63 10.52 -9.44
N VAL A 88 -4.42 11.30 -10.48
CA VAL A 88 -3.09 11.75 -10.95
C VAL A 88 -3.30 12.94 -11.88
N PRO A 89 -2.37 13.92 -11.93
CA PRO A 89 -2.46 15.02 -12.88
C PRO A 89 -2.49 14.56 -14.34
N GLU A 90 -3.14 15.32 -15.21
CA GLU A 90 -3.20 15.01 -16.66
C GLU A 90 -1.85 15.17 -17.35
N ASN A 91 -0.98 16.03 -16.83
CA ASN A 91 0.37 16.25 -17.37
C ASN A 91 1.19 14.96 -17.35
N GLU A 92 1.71 14.57 -18.50
CA GLU A 92 2.45 13.30 -18.66
C GLU A 92 3.70 13.23 -17.77
N GLY A 93 4.47 14.33 -17.67
CA GLY A 93 5.64 14.39 -16.79
C GLY A 93 5.30 14.16 -15.32
N LEU A 94 4.20 14.75 -14.84
CA LEU A 94 3.71 14.55 -13.49
C LEU A 94 3.19 13.12 -13.28
N ARG A 95 2.63 12.48 -14.30
CA ARG A 95 2.24 11.06 -14.23
C ARG A 95 3.44 10.15 -14.04
N TYR A 96 4.54 10.41 -14.75
CA TYR A 96 5.79 9.65 -14.54
C TYR A 96 6.42 9.95 -13.18
N ALA A 97 6.37 11.19 -12.70
CA ALA A 97 6.81 11.53 -11.36
C ALA A 97 6.01 10.76 -10.29
N ALA A 98 4.67 10.74 -10.40
CA ALA A 98 3.81 9.96 -9.52
C ALA A 98 4.14 8.46 -9.57
N ASN A 99 4.37 7.90 -10.75
CA ASN A 99 4.74 6.49 -10.88
C ASN A 99 6.11 6.19 -10.23
N GLY A 100 7.08 7.08 -10.39
CA GLY A 100 8.40 6.94 -9.73
C GLY A 100 8.29 6.91 -8.21
N LEU A 101 7.46 7.78 -7.63
CA LEU A 101 7.16 7.77 -6.20
C LEU A 101 6.46 6.48 -5.78
N GLN A 102 5.49 6.00 -6.56
CA GLN A 102 4.77 4.76 -6.27
C GLN A 102 5.69 3.52 -6.34
N LEU A 103 6.62 3.47 -7.27
CA LEU A 103 7.63 2.42 -7.33
C LEU A 103 8.51 2.45 -6.06
N THR A 104 8.91 3.63 -5.60
CA THR A 104 9.66 3.80 -4.34
C THR A 104 8.84 3.34 -3.12
N VAL A 105 7.52 3.60 -3.10
CA VAL A 105 6.62 3.03 -2.07
C VAL A 105 6.62 1.50 -2.13
N THR A 106 6.62 0.93 -3.34
CA THR A 106 6.62 -0.54 -3.51
C THR A 106 7.91 -1.17 -2.95
N ASP A 107 9.07 -0.55 -3.21
CA ASP A 107 10.35 -0.97 -2.64
C ASP A 107 10.33 -0.87 -1.10
N PHE A 108 9.82 0.23 -0.57
CA PHE A 108 9.69 0.42 0.88
C PHE A 108 8.83 -0.66 1.53
N VAL A 109 7.69 -1.00 0.92
CA VAL A 109 6.79 -2.06 1.39
C VAL A 109 7.47 -3.44 1.38
N CYS A 110 8.36 -3.71 0.43
CA CYS A 110 9.18 -4.92 0.46
C CYS A 110 10.11 -4.94 1.67
N GLU A 111 10.79 -3.82 1.96
CA GLU A 111 11.67 -3.74 3.13
C GLU A 111 10.89 -3.85 4.47
N VAL A 112 9.65 -3.34 4.55
CA VAL A 112 8.79 -3.59 5.71
C VAL A 112 8.52 -5.08 5.88
N HIS A 113 8.19 -5.79 4.81
CA HIS A 113 7.96 -7.24 4.86
C HIS A 113 9.21 -8.00 5.32
N ASP A 114 10.39 -7.59 4.87
CA ASP A 114 11.66 -8.21 5.24
C ASP A 114 12.01 -8.04 6.73
N THR A 115 11.37 -7.11 7.46
CA THR A 115 11.61 -6.98 8.91
C THR A 115 11.19 -8.23 9.69
N HIS A 116 10.23 -8.98 9.18
CA HIS A 116 9.74 -10.22 9.80
C HIS A 116 9.98 -11.48 8.95
N HIS A 117 10.45 -11.34 7.70
CA HIS A 117 10.84 -12.44 6.82
C HIS A 117 12.20 -12.16 6.15
N PRO A 118 13.28 -11.96 6.92
CA PRO A 118 14.56 -11.50 6.37
C PRO A 118 15.35 -12.57 5.64
N ILE A 119 15.16 -13.86 5.96
CA ILE A 119 15.91 -14.97 5.36
C ILE A 119 15.18 -15.52 4.14
N ALA A 120 13.90 -15.87 4.33
CA ALA A 120 13.11 -16.48 3.27
C ALA A 120 11.61 -16.26 3.53
N THR A 121 10.85 -16.06 2.44
CA THR A 121 9.40 -15.81 2.52
C THR A 121 8.58 -17.06 2.84
N GLU A 122 9.13 -18.24 2.58
CA GLU A 122 8.51 -19.54 2.88
C GLU A 122 8.74 -20.01 4.32
N LEU A 123 9.65 -19.39 5.07
CA LEU A 123 9.83 -19.67 6.49
C LEU A 123 8.84 -18.89 7.34
N TYR A 124 8.40 -19.50 8.44
CA TYR A 124 7.61 -18.78 9.44
C TYR A 124 8.49 -17.77 10.21
N TYR A 125 7.86 -16.74 10.78
CA TYR A 125 8.55 -15.76 11.61
C TYR A 125 9.34 -16.44 12.74
N GLU A 126 8.77 -17.46 13.37
CA GLU A 126 9.34 -18.24 14.46
C GLU A 126 10.69 -18.87 14.11
N ASP A 127 10.90 -19.21 12.84
CA ASP A 127 12.13 -19.86 12.35
C ASP A 127 13.25 -18.87 12.06
N GLN A 128 12.98 -17.55 12.09
CA GLN A 128 13.93 -16.51 11.69
C GLN A 128 13.97 -15.30 12.64
N LYS A 129 13.51 -15.43 13.89
CA LYS A 129 13.39 -14.34 14.87
C LYS A 129 14.65 -13.52 15.09
N GLU A 130 15.81 -14.17 15.23
CA GLU A 130 17.07 -13.46 15.48
C GLU A 130 17.50 -12.62 14.28
N ALA A 131 17.35 -13.15 13.07
CA ALA A 131 17.60 -12.38 11.85
C ALA A 131 16.56 -11.24 11.68
N ALA A 132 15.30 -11.47 12.05
CA ALA A 132 14.26 -10.47 12.03
C ALA A 132 14.53 -9.29 12.97
N LYS A 133 15.04 -9.54 14.19
CA LYS A 133 15.48 -8.49 15.12
C LYS A 133 16.59 -7.63 14.52
N ALA A 134 17.65 -8.26 14.00
CA ALA A 134 18.76 -7.54 13.38
C ALA A 134 18.28 -6.71 12.16
N ARG A 135 17.41 -7.28 11.32
CA ARG A 135 16.84 -6.60 10.15
C ARG A 135 15.96 -5.43 10.56
N SER A 136 15.08 -5.63 11.57
CA SER A 136 14.19 -4.59 12.06
C SER A 136 14.94 -3.42 12.69
N THR A 137 15.96 -3.68 13.49
CA THR A 137 16.84 -2.64 14.05
C THR A 137 17.42 -1.77 12.93
N SER A 138 18.05 -2.38 11.93
CA SER A 138 18.61 -1.65 10.78
C SER A 138 17.54 -0.91 9.98
N PHE A 139 16.35 -1.49 9.86
CA PHE A 139 15.22 -0.86 9.15
C PHE A 139 14.75 0.40 9.89
N ILE A 140 14.56 0.34 11.21
CA ILE A 140 14.12 1.48 12.01
C ILE A 140 15.17 2.58 12.02
N GLU A 141 16.45 2.25 12.22
CA GLU A 141 17.54 3.23 12.34
C GLU A 141 17.92 3.89 11.01
N HIS A 142 17.85 3.17 9.91
CA HIS A 142 18.42 3.65 8.66
C HIS A 142 17.41 3.72 7.49
N ARG A 143 16.46 2.77 7.41
CA ARG A 143 15.58 2.70 6.25
C ARG A 143 14.35 3.57 6.40
N ILE A 144 13.67 3.53 7.54
CA ILE A 144 12.56 4.46 7.82
C ILE A 144 12.98 5.91 7.59
N PRO A 145 14.08 6.43 8.20
CA PRO A 145 14.50 7.80 7.97
C PRO A 145 14.85 8.13 6.52
N LYS A 146 15.45 7.18 5.81
CA LYS A 146 15.78 7.37 4.38
C LYS A 146 14.52 7.55 3.52
N TYR A 147 13.54 6.66 3.66
CA TYR A 147 12.32 6.68 2.85
C TYR A 147 11.39 7.83 3.25
N LEU A 148 11.08 7.96 4.54
CA LEU A 148 10.18 9.03 4.98
C LEU A 148 10.80 10.41 4.77
N GLY A 149 12.11 10.58 5.02
CA GLY A 149 12.82 11.82 4.70
C GLY A 149 12.84 12.14 3.20
N TYR A 150 12.86 11.13 2.33
CA TYR A 150 12.70 11.32 0.89
C TYR A 150 11.30 11.82 0.54
N PHE A 151 10.25 11.19 1.04
CA PHE A 151 8.87 11.62 0.77
C PHE A 151 8.54 12.98 1.41
N GLU A 152 9.04 13.25 2.60
CA GLU A 152 8.92 14.57 3.27
C GLU A 152 9.52 15.69 2.41
N ARG A 153 10.75 15.49 1.90
CA ARG A 153 11.40 16.46 0.99
C ARG A 153 10.66 16.57 -0.34
N ASN A 154 10.08 15.48 -0.84
CA ASN A 154 9.28 15.52 -2.06
C ASN A 154 8.04 16.42 -1.89
N LEU A 155 7.33 16.30 -0.76
CA LEU A 155 6.23 17.19 -0.41
C LEU A 155 6.71 18.64 -0.30
N ALA A 156 7.79 18.89 0.45
CA ALA A 156 8.34 20.24 0.65
C ALA A 156 8.79 20.93 -0.66
N ASN A 157 9.26 20.14 -1.61
CA ASN A 157 9.78 20.64 -2.89
C ASN A 157 8.74 20.62 -4.04
N ASN A 158 7.51 20.21 -3.79
CA ASN A 158 6.47 20.26 -4.81
C ASN A 158 6.17 21.72 -5.19
N PRO A 159 6.39 22.13 -6.45
CA PRO A 159 6.21 23.53 -6.86
C PRO A 159 4.78 24.06 -6.74
N ASP A 160 3.81 23.12 -6.70
CA ASP A 160 2.38 23.45 -6.57
C ASP A 160 1.91 23.46 -5.10
N GLY A 161 2.83 23.36 -4.14
CA GLY A 161 2.58 23.39 -2.69
C GLY A 161 2.74 22.03 -2.02
N ASP A 162 2.91 22.04 -0.71
CA ASP A 162 3.29 20.92 0.14
C ASP A 162 2.13 19.98 0.54
N ARG A 163 0.95 20.19 -0.02
CA ARG A 163 -0.26 19.44 0.35
C ARG A 163 -0.37 18.07 -0.34
N HIS A 164 0.26 17.90 -1.49
CA HIS A 164 0.19 16.70 -2.33
C HIS A 164 1.57 16.29 -2.80
N SER A 165 1.75 15.00 -3.04
CA SER A 165 3.03 14.46 -3.49
C SER A 165 3.38 14.90 -4.90
N VAL A 166 2.38 15.17 -5.75
CA VAL A 166 2.56 15.56 -7.15
C VAL A 166 1.47 16.53 -7.58
N GLY A 167 1.87 17.68 -8.13
CA GLY A 167 0.93 18.68 -8.60
C GLY A 167 0.10 19.29 -7.47
N ASN A 168 -1.05 19.86 -7.81
CA ASN A 168 -1.92 20.58 -6.88
C ASN A 168 -3.15 19.79 -6.41
N GLY A 169 -3.25 18.51 -6.77
CA GLY A 169 -4.41 17.65 -6.46
C GLY A 169 -4.03 16.30 -5.87
N LEU A 170 -5.02 15.65 -5.26
CA LEU A 170 -4.86 14.32 -4.70
C LEU A 170 -4.41 13.32 -5.77
N SER A 171 -3.40 12.52 -5.42
CA SER A 171 -2.92 11.41 -6.25
C SER A 171 -3.02 10.06 -5.53
N TYR A 172 -2.93 8.96 -6.29
CA TYR A 172 -2.85 7.63 -5.71
C TYR A 172 -1.59 7.44 -4.84
N VAL A 173 -0.56 8.25 -5.06
CA VAL A 173 0.65 8.26 -4.22
C VAL A 173 0.34 8.76 -2.82
N ASP A 174 -0.48 9.81 -2.70
CA ASP A 174 -0.89 10.36 -1.41
C ASP A 174 -1.65 9.30 -0.59
N LEU A 175 -2.55 8.56 -1.24
CA LEU A 175 -3.28 7.43 -0.63
C LEU A 175 -2.33 6.30 -0.22
N SER A 176 -1.30 6.05 -1.02
CA SER A 176 -0.28 5.05 -0.72
C SER A 176 0.57 5.46 0.49
N LEU A 177 0.97 6.73 0.59
CA LEU A 177 1.69 7.26 1.74
C LEU A 177 0.83 7.23 3.01
N PHE A 178 -0.46 7.52 2.90
CA PHE A 178 -1.40 7.31 4.01
C PHE A 178 -1.34 5.88 4.54
N GLN A 179 -1.45 4.87 3.66
CA GLN A 179 -1.41 3.46 4.06
C GLN A 179 -0.05 3.07 4.67
N VAL A 180 1.04 3.61 4.16
CA VAL A 180 2.38 3.38 4.73
C VAL A 180 2.47 3.91 6.16
N ILE A 181 2.03 5.15 6.41
CA ILE A 181 2.06 5.74 7.76
C ILE A 181 1.16 4.96 8.73
N GLU A 182 -0.05 4.58 8.31
CA GLU A 182 -0.96 3.72 9.10
C GLU A 182 -0.27 2.39 9.46
N GLY A 183 0.31 1.75 8.45
CA GLY A 183 0.98 0.46 8.62
C GLY A 183 2.22 0.52 9.53
N LEU A 184 3.04 1.56 9.37
CA LEU A 184 4.22 1.76 10.24
C LEU A 184 3.82 2.02 11.69
N ARG A 185 2.79 2.84 11.93
CA ARG A 185 2.25 3.11 13.28
C ARG A 185 1.72 1.84 13.94
N TYR A 186 1.13 0.93 13.15
CA TYR A 186 0.69 -0.36 13.66
C TYR A 186 1.87 -1.28 13.96
N ALA A 187 2.82 -1.43 13.02
CA ALA A 187 3.92 -2.38 13.15
C ALA A 187 4.96 -1.94 14.19
N PHE A 188 5.26 -0.64 14.24
CA PHE A 188 6.34 -0.05 15.05
C PHE A 188 5.85 1.17 15.85
N PRO A 189 4.92 0.97 16.80
CA PRO A 189 4.33 2.08 17.55
C PRO A 189 5.35 2.90 18.36
N ARG A 190 6.45 2.31 18.83
CA ARG A 190 7.52 3.03 19.55
C ARG A 190 8.37 3.86 18.58
N ALA A 191 8.85 3.25 17.50
CA ALA A 191 9.66 3.94 16.49
C ALA A 191 8.93 5.11 15.84
N THR A 192 7.59 5.06 15.78
CA THR A 192 6.78 6.08 15.11
C THR A 192 6.33 7.24 16.02
N GLN A 193 6.65 7.22 17.32
CA GLN A 193 6.20 8.25 18.27
C GLN A 193 6.65 9.66 17.88
N LEU A 194 7.80 9.79 17.23
CA LEU A 194 8.35 11.07 16.82
C LEU A 194 7.98 11.51 15.41
N PHE A 195 7.17 10.75 14.68
CA PHE A 195 6.85 11.04 13.26
C PHE A 195 6.27 12.44 13.05
N ALA A 196 5.39 12.90 13.93
CA ALA A 196 4.83 14.26 13.83
C ALA A 196 5.88 15.36 13.91
N ARG A 197 7.01 15.12 14.62
CA ARG A 197 8.12 16.04 14.71
C ARG A 197 9.12 15.88 13.56
N GLN A 198 9.40 14.65 13.16
CA GLN A 198 10.42 14.33 12.15
C GLN A 198 9.92 14.51 10.72
N TYR A 199 8.62 14.22 10.48
CA TYR A 199 7.97 14.21 9.17
C TYR A 199 6.61 14.93 9.21
N PRO A 200 6.59 16.23 9.53
CA PRO A 200 5.35 16.98 9.76
C PRO A 200 4.45 17.05 8.52
N LEU A 201 5.01 17.15 7.31
CA LEU A 201 4.20 17.20 6.08
C LEU A 201 3.55 15.86 5.76
N LEU A 202 4.27 14.75 5.96
CA LEU A 202 3.71 13.40 5.79
C LEU A 202 2.60 13.13 6.80
N VAL A 203 2.76 13.55 8.06
CA VAL A 203 1.71 13.39 9.07
C VAL A 203 0.52 14.29 8.74
N ALA A 204 0.74 15.53 8.30
CA ALA A 204 -0.33 16.40 7.85
C ALA A 204 -1.06 15.85 6.60
N LEU A 205 -0.32 15.25 5.66
CA LEU A 205 -0.91 14.54 4.50
C LEU A 205 -1.78 13.38 4.99
N HIS A 206 -1.23 12.52 5.85
CA HIS A 206 -1.95 11.38 6.42
C HIS A 206 -3.27 11.82 7.07
N ASP A 207 -3.26 12.84 7.91
CA ASP A 207 -4.45 13.32 8.60
C ASP A 207 -5.49 13.88 7.64
N ARG A 208 -5.06 14.64 6.63
CA ARG A 208 -5.97 15.11 5.56
C ARG A 208 -6.62 13.97 4.77
N ILE A 209 -5.86 12.91 4.47
CA ILE A 209 -6.40 11.74 3.76
C ILE A 209 -7.41 11.00 4.62
N ARG A 210 -7.08 10.75 5.90
CA ARG A 210 -7.99 10.09 6.86
C ARG A 210 -9.34 10.79 6.94
N ASP A 211 -9.35 12.13 6.91
CA ASP A 211 -10.55 12.94 7.10
C ASP A 211 -11.35 13.16 5.79
N ARG A 212 -10.89 12.63 4.66
CA ARG A 212 -11.64 12.68 3.39
C ARG A 212 -12.92 11.85 3.49
N PRO A 213 -14.07 12.36 3.03
CA PRO A 213 -15.37 11.72 3.28
C PRO A 213 -15.45 10.25 2.84
N ASN A 214 -14.89 9.91 1.68
CA ASN A 214 -14.91 8.55 1.16
C ASN A 214 -13.95 7.64 1.94
N ILE A 215 -12.75 8.12 2.26
CA ILE A 215 -11.78 7.39 3.08
C ILE A 215 -12.32 7.18 4.50
N ALA A 216 -12.80 8.23 5.17
CA ALA A 216 -13.37 8.12 6.52
C ALA A 216 -14.52 7.09 6.58
N ARG A 217 -15.40 7.10 5.57
CA ARG A 217 -16.49 6.12 5.45
C ARG A 217 -15.96 4.70 5.27
N TYR A 218 -14.94 4.53 4.42
CA TYR A 218 -14.30 3.24 4.20
C TYR A 218 -13.63 2.73 5.46
N LEU A 219 -12.85 3.55 6.15
CA LEU A 219 -12.15 3.19 7.38
C LEU A 219 -13.11 2.75 8.50
N ALA A 220 -14.31 3.34 8.56
CA ALA A 220 -15.36 3.00 9.51
C ALA A 220 -16.22 1.78 9.10
N SER A 221 -15.99 1.24 7.89
CA SER A 221 -16.81 0.15 7.35
C SER A 221 -16.18 -1.23 7.58
N PRO A 222 -16.98 -2.33 7.56
CA PRO A 222 -16.45 -3.70 7.61
C PRO A 222 -15.67 -4.10 6.34
N ARG A 223 -15.64 -3.27 5.31
CA ARG A 223 -14.82 -3.47 4.11
C ARG A 223 -13.34 -3.23 4.40
N ARG A 224 -13.01 -2.31 5.32
CA ARG A 224 -11.63 -2.13 5.80
C ARG A 224 -11.23 -3.33 6.65
N ILE A 225 -10.30 -4.10 6.15
CA ILE A 225 -9.73 -5.23 6.89
C ILE A 225 -8.85 -4.66 8.01
N PRO A 226 -8.96 -5.12 9.26
CA PRO A 226 -8.04 -4.68 10.31
C PRO A 226 -6.61 -5.16 10.03
N PHE A 227 -5.62 -4.44 10.54
CA PHE A 227 -4.25 -4.94 10.58
C PHE A 227 -4.17 -6.23 11.41
N ASN A 228 -3.28 -7.13 11.01
CA ASN A 228 -3.05 -8.40 11.69
C ASN A 228 -1.64 -8.93 11.41
N GLU A 229 -1.29 -10.06 12.03
CA GLU A 229 0.03 -10.68 11.91
C GLU A 229 0.19 -11.60 10.69
N SER A 230 -0.71 -11.50 9.71
CA SER A 230 -0.60 -12.22 8.43
C SER A 230 -0.34 -11.28 7.25
N GLY A 231 -0.46 -9.97 7.46
CA GLY A 231 -0.23 -8.94 6.44
C GLY A 231 1.24 -8.56 6.26
N ILE A 232 1.47 -7.42 5.61
CA ILE A 232 2.81 -6.83 5.42
C ILE A 232 3.25 -6.10 6.69
N PHE A 233 2.36 -5.28 7.23
CA PHE A 233 2.60 -4.58 8.48
C PHE A 233 2.15 -5.49 9.63
N ARG A 234 3.11 -6.04 10.38
CA ARG A 234 2.89 -6.94 11.51
C ARG A 234 3.47 -6.35 12.77
N HIS A 235 2.74 -6.43 13.87
CA HIS A 235 3.22 -5.94 15.15
C HIS A 235 3.80 -7.10 15.97
N TYR A 236 5.12 -7.16 16.04
CA TYR A 236 5.87 -7.99 16.95
C TYR A 236 6.62 -7.08 17.93
N PRO A 237 6.26 -7.05 19.24
CA PRO A 237 6.87 -6.12 20.21
C PRO A 237 8.40 -6.17 20.26
N GLU A 238 8.97 -7.36 20.01
CA GLU A 238 10.44 -7.57 19.99
C GLU A 238 11.14 -7.03 18.75
N LEU A 239 10.38 -6.65 17.71
CA LEU A 239 10.91 -6.00 16.50
C LEU A 239 10.80 -4.48 16.55
N ASP A 240 10.08 -3.93 17.53
CA ASP A 240 9.89 -2.50 17.70
C ASP A 240 10.85 -1.93 18.74
N GLN A 241 11.39 -0.77 18.49
CA GLN A 241 12.30 -0.04 19.38
C GLN A 241 12.07 1.46 19.28
N ASP A 242 12.58 2.23 20.22
CA ASP A 242 12.51 3.69 20.16
C ASP A 242 13.31 4.19 18.95
N ALA A 243 12.82 5.24 18.30
CA ALA A 243 13.55 5.91 17.25
C ALA A 243 14.86 6.50 17.80
N ALA A 244 15.93 6.41 17.02
CA ALA A 244 17.23 6.96 17.37
C ALA A 244 17.24 8.50 17.35
#